data_29c93030c86d35f1c9dd5606edc680e5
#
_entry.id   29c93030c86d35f1c9dd5606edc680e5
#
_cell.length_a   1.000
_cell.length_b   1.000
_cell.length_c   1.000
_cell.angle_alpha   90.00
_cell.angle_beta   90.00
_cell.angle_gamma   90.00
#
_symmetry.space_group_name_H-M   'P 1'
#
loop_
_entity.id
_entity.type
_entity.pdbx_description
1 polymer ?
#
loop_
_entity_poly.entity_id
_entity_poly.type
_entity_poly.pdbx_seq_one_letter_code
_entity_poly.pdbx_strand_id
1 'polypeptide(L)'
;MKDKLRTAFIERFSSNPVFYASAGRINLIGEHTDYNGGFVFPGAIDKYIMTAININDTDKVRLYSVDMNQYTEFGLREEDKPAEQWACYVFGVCREVIKRGFEVKGFDAVFAGDVPLGAGLSSSAALESCFAYALNDLFNDNKISIFELALIGQSTEHNYCGVNCGIMDQFASVFG
;
A
#
# COMPACT_ATOMS: atom_id res chain seq x y z
N MET A 1 10.77 14.10 -3.80
CA MET A 1 9.83 13.35 -2.92
C MET A 1 10.54 12.83 -1.67
N LYS A 2 11.59 12.03 -1.79
CA LYS A 2 12.28 11.35 -0.66
C LYS A 2 12.68 12.28 0.49
N ASP A 3 13.30 13.43 0.22
CA ASP A 3 13.72 14.35 1.28
C ASP A 3 12.53 14.99 2.01
N LYS A 4 11.45 15.31 1.29
CA LYS A 4 10.21 15.81 1.89
C LYS A 4 9.61 14.78 2.86
N LEU A 5 9.57 13.50 2.46
CA LEU A 5 9.09 12.42 3.32
C LEU A 5 9.99 12.20 4.54
N ARG A 6 11.31 12.23 4.35
CA ARG A 6 12.28 12.11 5.45
C ARG A 6 12.07 13.22 6.49
N THR A 7 11.99 14.48 6.05
CA THR A 7 11.76 15.61 6.95
C THR A 7 10.45 15.45 7.70
N ALA A 8 9.35 15.19 6.99
CA ALA A 8 8.04 15.03 7.60
C ALA A 8 7.96 13.83 8.58
N PHE A 9 8.72 12.76 8.30
CA PHE A 9 8.80 11.59 9.18
C PHE A 9 9.56 11.91 10.47
N ILE A 10 10.75 12.51 10.37
CA ILE A 10 11.59 12.85 11.53
C ILE A 10 10.88 13.86 12.45
N GLU A 11 10.21 14.87 11.87
CA GLU A 11 9.46 15.87 12.63
C GLU A 11 8.31 15.25 13.46
N ARG A 12 7.69 14.14 12.98
CA ARG A 12 6.56 13.51 13.64
C ARG A 12 6.94 12.39 14.60
N PHE A 13 7.93 11.59 14.21
CA PHE A 13 8.21 10.32 14.88
C PHE A 13 9.62 10.24 15.48
N SER A 14 10.46 11.26 15.29
CA SER A 14 11.78 11.40 15.91
C SER A 14 12.73 10.21 15.67
N SER A 15 12.54 9.48 14.56
CA SER A 15 13.37 8.33 14.19
C SER A 15 13.76 8.39 12.70
N ASN A 16 14.67 7.52 12.26
CA ASN A 16 15.11 7.48 10.87
C ASN A 16 14.31 6.43 10.09
N PRO A 17 13.65 6.82 8.98
CA PRO A 17 12.87 5.87 8.20
C PRO A 17 13.68 5.09 7.17
N VAL A 18 13.17 3.91 6.81
CA VAL A 18 13.45 3.21 5.56
C VAL A 18 12.44 3.66 4.50
N PHE A 19 12.79 3.51 3.21
CA PHE A 19 11.94 3.99 2.11
C PHE A 19 11.56 2.85 1.19
N TYR A 20 10.28 2.82 0.81
CA TYR A 20 9.73 1.93 -0.21
C TYR A 20 8.94 2.76 -1.22
N ALA A 21 8.85 2.25 -2.44
CA ALA A 21 8.06 2.87 -3.49
C ALA A 21 7.42 1.79 -4.36
N SER A 22 6.26 2.09 -4.91
CA SER A 22 5.58 1.25 -5.89
C SER A 22 4.94 2.10 -6.97
N ALA A 23 5.02 1.65 -8.20
CA ALA A 23 4.55 2.36 -9.37
C ALA A 23 3.03 2.30 -9.52
N GLY A 24 2.45 3.38 -10.07
CA GLY A 24 1.15 3.30 -10.72
C GLY A 24 1.24 2.56 -12.06
N ARG A 25 0.10 2.35 -12.72
CA ARG A 25 0.06 1.63 -13.99
C ARG A 25 -0.85 2.34 -15.01
N ILE A 26 -0.60 2.09 -16.28
CA ILE A 26 -1.58 2.26 -17.36
C ILE A 26 -2.04 0.88 -17.85
N ASN A 27 -3.21 0.82 -18.47
CA ASN A 27 -3.63 -0.33 -19.22
C ASN A 27 -3.68 0.05 -20.71
N LEU A 28 -2.94 -0.67 -21.55
CA LEU A 28 -2.84 -0.38 -22.99
C LEU A 28 -4.01 -0.99 -23.76
N ILE A 29 -4.51 -2.14 -23.32
CA ILE A 29 -5.66 -2.84 -23.92
C ILE A 29 -6.24 -3.85 -22.92
N GLY A 30 -7.55 -4.09 -23.00
CA GLY A 30 -8.26 -5.07 -22.17
C GLY A 30 -9.01 -4.43 -21.00
N GLU A 31 -9.60 -3.24 -21.23
CA GLU A 31 -10.46 -2.60 -20.23
C GLU A 31 -11.64 -3.50 -19.86
N HIS A 32 -11.90 -3.63 -18.54
CA HIS A 32 -12.97 -4.45 -17.98
C HIS A 32 -12.92 -5.95 -18.28
N THR A 33 -11.75 -6.47 -18.69
CA THR A 33 -11.61 -7.88 -19.05
C THR A 33 -10.95 -8.73 -17.96
N ASP A 34 -10.11 -8.18 -17.10
CA ASP A 34 -9.38 -8.92 -16.06
C ASP A 34 -10.29 -9.67 -15.09
N TYR A 35 -11.35 -9.04 -14.57
CA TYR A 35 -12.35 -9.69 -13.70
C TYR A 35 -13.40 -10.51 -14.47
N ASN A 36 -13.35 -10.50 -15.80
CA ASN A 36 -14.19 -11.32 -16.70
C ASN A 36 -13.41 -12.47 -17.35
N GLY A 37 -12.19 -12.80 -16.89
CA GLY A 37 -11.37 -13.88 -17.40
C GLY A 37 -10.73 -13.59 -18.76
N GLY A 38 -10.64 -12.33 -19.17
CA GLY A 38 -10.01 -11.89 -20.41
C GLY A 38 -8.56 -11.45 -20.21
N PHE A 39 -7.86 -11.23 -21.31
CA PHE A 39 -6.48 -10.75 -21.31
C PHE A 39 -6.43 -9.23 -21.11
N VAL A 40 -5.38 -8.79 -20.43
CA VAL A 40 -5.03 -7.40 -20.21
C VAL A 40 -3.57 -7.17 -20.60
N PHE A 41 -3.22 -5.93 -20.89
CA PHE A 41 -1.84 -5.56 -21.18
C PHE A 41 -1.44 -4.28 -20.42
N PRO A 42 -1.30 -4.37 -19.09
CA PRO A 42 -0.88 -3.24 -18.28
C PRO A 42 0.63 -3.01 -18.39
N GLY A 43 1.05 -1.80 -18.08
CA GLY A 43 2.45 -1.44 -17.87
C GLY A 43 2.60 -0.49 -16.70
N ALA A 44 3.63 -0.69 -15.89
CA ALA A 44 3.99 0.27 -14.86
C ALA A 44 4.45 1.60 -15.49
N ILE A 45 4.24 2.69 -14.76
CA ILE A 45 4.61 4.03 -15.20
C ILE A 45 5.63 4.66 -14.24
N ASP A 46 6.23 5.77 -14.66
CA ASP A 46 7.21 6.54 -13.86
C ASP A 46 6.57 7.46 -12.81
N LYS A 47 5.41 7.07 -12.30
CA LYS A 47 4.70 7.71 -11.19
C LYS A 47 4.55 6.72 -10.05
N TYR A 48 4.83 7.15 -8.82
CA TYR A 48 4.86 6.24 -7.67
C TYR A 48 4.13 6.80 -6.47
N ILE A 49 3.72 5.88 -5.60
CA ILE A 49 3.55 6.13 -4.17
C ILE A 49 4.86 5.76 -3.48
N MET A 50 5.35 6.63 -2.61
CA MET A 50 6.54 6.38 -1.79
C MET A 50 6.18 6.51 -0.32
N THR A 51 6.68 5.59 0.51
CA THR A 51 6.57 5.67 1.96
C THR A 51 7.93 5.77 2.63
N ALA A 52 8.00 6.60 3.67
CA ALA A 52 9.04 6.60 4.69
C ALA A 52 8.45 5.89 5.91
N ILE A 53 9.04 4.79 6.37
CA ILE A 53 8.46 3.91 7.38
C ILE A 53 9.53 3.45 8.36
N ASN A 54 9.15 3.24 9.63
CA ASN A 54 9.97 2.56 10.62
C ASN A 54 9.08 1.79 11.60
N ILE A 55 9.61 0.72 12.17
CA ILE A 55 8.99 -0.01 13.27
C ILE A 55 8.90 0.92 14.48
N ASN A 56 7.79 0.87 15.19
CA ASN A 56 7.65 1.51 16.49
C ASN A 56 7.45 0.43 17.58
N ASP A 57 7.72 0.80 18.82
CA ASP A 57 7.63 -0.13 19.97
C ASP A 57 6.21 -0.22 20.55
N THR A 58 5.19 -0.01 19.70
CA THR A 58 3.77 -0.07 20.07
C THR A 58 3.03 -1.15 19.31
N ASP A 59 1.76 -1.37 19.61
CA ASP A 59 0.84 -2.24 18.88
C ASP A 59 0.00 -1.47 17.83
N LYS A 60 0.40 -0.22 17.53
CA LYS A 60 -0.36 0.68 16.66
C LYS A 60 0.37 1.03 15.39
N VAL A 61 -0.39 1.20 14.33
CA VAL A 61 0.03 1.80 13.08
C VAL A 61 -0.33 3.28 13.11
N ARG A 62 0.66 4.16 12.89
CA ARG A 62 0.49 5.60 12.82
C ARG A 62 0.87 6.09 11.42
N LEU A 63 -0.10 6.68 10.73
CA LEU A 63 0.04 7.08 9.33
C LEU A 63 -0.12 8.59 9.16
N TYR A 64 0.69 9.17 8.30
CA TYR A 64 0.51 10.52 7.82
C TYR A 64 0.60 10.58 6.29
N SER A 65 -0.48 11.05 5.66
CA SER A 65 -0.49 11.38 4.24
C SER A 65 -0.08 12.83 4.04
N VAL A 66 1.06 13.05 3.35
CA VAL A 66 1.55 14.39 3.07
C VAL A 66 0.65 15.13 2.09
N ASP A 67 0.15 14.44 1.08
CA ASP A 67 -0.65 15.05 0.01
C ASP A 67 -2.05 15.46 0.49
N MET A 68 -2.63 14.69 1.41
CA MET A 68 -3.91 15.00 2.03
C MET A 68 -3.78 15.84 3.31
N ASN A 69 -2.57 15.99 3.84
CA ASN A 69 -2.30 16.63 5.13
C ASN A 69 -3.17 16.02 6.25
N GLN A 70 -3.24 14.70 6.30
CA GLN A 70 -4.06 13.96 7.25
C GLN A 70 -3.24 12.94 8.02
N TYR A 71 -3.53 12.83 9.31
CA TYR A 71 -2.98 11.83 10.21
C TYR A 71 -4.08 10.90 10.69
N THR A 72 -3.76 9.62 10.85
CA THR A 72 -4.61 8.64 11.53
C THR A 72 -3.77 7.61 12.26
N GLU A 73 -4.37 6.93 13.24
CA GLU A 73 -3.79 5.76 13.88
C GLU A 73 -4.84 4.68 14.09
N PHE A 74 -4.43 3.43 14.03
CA PHE A 74 -5.29 2.28 14.27
C PHE A 74 -4.49 1.10 14.86
N GLY A 75 -5.18 0.17 15.50
CA GLY A 75 -4.63 -1.12 15.90
C GLY A 75 -4.69 -2.14 14.76
N LEU A 76 -4.22 -3.35 15.05
CA LEU A 76 -4.13 -4.42 14.04
C LEU A 76 -5.28 -5.44 14.11
N ARG A 77 -6.28 -5.23 14.99
CA ARG A 77 -7.45 -6.10 15.08
C ARG A 77 -8.51 -5.72 14.05
N GLU A 78 -9.45 -6.61 13.78
CA GLU A 78 -10.50 -6.38 12.78
C GLU A 78 -11.40 -5.17 13.13
N GLU A 79 -11.71 -5.00 14.41
CA GLU A 79 -12.51 -3.89 14.93
C GLU A 79 -11.80 -2.53 14.88
N ASP A 80 -10.49 -2.52 14.67
CA ASP A 80 -9.67 -1.28 14.65
C ASP A 80 -9.67 -0.60 13.26
N LYS A 81 -10.54 -1.03 12.33
CA LYS A 81 -10.62 -0.45 10.98
C LYS A 81 -10.80 1.07 11.02
N PRO A 82 -9.90 1.85 10.38
CA PRO A 82 -10.00 3.30 10.35
C PRO A 82 -11.22 3.80 9.57
N ALA A 83 -11.69 5.00 9.91
CA ALA A 83 -12.81 5.63 9.21
C ALA A 83 -12.39 6.28 7.88
N GLU A 84 -11.13 6.69 7.78
CA GLU A 84 -10.59 7.33 6.59
C GLU A 84 -10.39 6.31 5.46
N GLN A 85 -11.05 6.53 4.33
CA GLN A 85 -11.00 5.60 3.19
C GLN A 85 -9.57 5.31 2.72
N TRP A 86 -8.69 6.31 2.68
CA TRP A 86 -7.30 6.12 2.27
C TRP A 86 -6.51 5.23 3.23
N ALA A 87 -6.82 5.27 4.52
CA ALA A 87 -6.16 4.45 5.52
C ALA A 87 -6.67 3.00 5.51
N CYS A 88 -7.89 2.75 5.00
CA CYS A 88 -8.42 1.40 4.83
C CYS A 88 -7.56 0.53 3.90
N TYR A 89 -6.89 1.12 2.91
CA TYR A 89 -5.96 0.39 2.04
C TYR A 89 -4.75 -0.15 2.83
N VAL A 90 -4.14 0.69 3.65
CA VAL A 90 -2.99 0.26 4.49
C VAL A 90 -3.43 -0.72 5.57
N PHE A 91 -4.58 -0.45 6.22
CA PHE A 91 -5.18 -1.36 7.20
C PHE A 91 -5.46 -2.73 6.58
N GLY A 92 -6.07 -2.78 5.41
CA GLY A 92 -6.38 -4.02 4.71
C GLY A 92 -5.13 -4.82 4.36
N VAL A 93 -4.06 -4.16 3.88
CA VAL A 93 -2.77 -4.82 3.64
C VAL A 93 -2.24 -5.47 4.93
N CYS A 94 -2.24 -4.75 6.06
CA CYS A 94 -1.83 -5.31 7.35
C CYS A 94 -2.67 -6.55 7.72
N ARG A 95 -3.99 -6.45 7.58
CA ARG A 95 -4.90 -7.56 7.90
C ARG A 95 -4.72 -8.77 6.98
N GLU A 96 -4.54 -8.55 5.69
CA GLU A 96 -4.35 -9.63 4.72
C GLU A 96 -2.98 -10.33 4.90
N VAL A 97 -1.94 -9.60 5.28
CA VAL A 97 -0.64 -10.18 5.68
C VAL A 97 -0.82 -11.08 6.91
N ILE A 98 -1.50 -10.59 7.96
CA ILE A 98 -1.77 -11.35 9.19
C ILE A 98 -2.63 -12.60 8.91
N LYS A 99 -3.68 -12.49 8.10
CA LYS A 99 -4.56 -13.63 7.74
C LYS A 99 -3.81 -14.77 7.03
N ARG A 100 -2.72 -14.44 6.34
CA ARG A 100 -1.85 -15.42 5.67
C ARG A 100 -0.78 -16.02 6.60
N GLY A 101 -0.81 -15.67 7.89
CA GLY A 101 0.10 -16.20 8.90
C GLY A 101 1.45 -15.50 8.97
N PHE A 102 1.59 -14.33 8.36
CA PHE A 102 2.78 -13.50 8.41
C PHE A 102 2.69 -12.44 9.52
N GLU A 103 3.85 -11.94 9.92
CA GLU A 103 3.94 -10.99 11.03
C GLU A 103 3.70 -9.54 10.58
N VAL A 104 2.95 -8.79 11.39
CA VAL A 104 2.87 -7.33 11.35
C VAL A 104 2.85 -6.83 12.78
N LYS A 105 3.71 -5.84 13.06
CA LYS A 105 3.76 -5.12 14.33
C LYS A 105 3.46 -3.64 14.12
N GLY A 106 3.44 -2.86 15.19
CA GLY A 106 3.27 -1.42 15.11
C GLY A 106 4.39 -0.75 14.30
N PHE A 107 4.01 0.23 13.51
CA PHE A 107 4.93 1.02 12.72
C PHE A 107 4.42 2.45 12.52
N ASP A 108 5.36 3.33 12.21
CA ASP A 108 5.09 4.70 11.81
C ASP A 108 5.37 4.86 10.32
N ALA A 109 4.50 5.55 9.60
CA ALA A 109 4.72 5.82 8.20
C ALA A 109 4.24 7.20 7.77
N VAL A 110 5.02 7.79 6.88
CA VAL A 110 4.68 9.02 6.14
C VAL A 110 4.75 8.69 4.65
N PHE A 111 3.71 8.97 3.91
CA PHE A 111 3.70 8.68 2.47
C PHE A 111 3.18 9.86 1.64
N ALA A 112 3.61 9.86 0.40
CA ALA A 112 3.14 10.76 -0.65
C ALA A 112 3.27 10.08 -2.01
N GLY A 113 2.59 10.60 -3.01
CA GLY A 113 2.67 10.11 -4.37
C GLY A 113 2.56 11.20 -5.42
N ASP A 114 3.01 10.88 -6.62
CA ASP A 114 2.77 11.67 -7.82
C ASP A 114 1.87 10.93 -8.83
N VAL A 115 1.27 9.82 -8.40
CA VAL A 115 0.19 9.15 -9.14
C VAL A 115 -1.08 9.97 -8.99
N PRO A 116 -1.62 10.59 -10.05
CA PRO A 116 -2.81 11.41 -9.96
C PRO A 116 -4.03 10.62 -9.46
N LEU A 117 -4.69 11.13 -8.42
CA LEU A 117 -5.91 10.53 -7.87
C LEU A 117 -7.06 10.59 -8.89
N GLY A 118 -7.79 9.49 -9.05
CA GLY A 118 -8.96 9.43 -9.92
C GLY A 118 -8.66 9.49 -11.42
N ALA A 119 -7.39 9.43 -11.83
CA ALA A 119 -6.98 9.47 -13.24
C ALA A 119 -6.90 8.07 -13.90
N GLY A 120 -7.38 7.02 -13.23
CA GLY A 120 -7.30 5.65 -13.73
C GLY A 120 -5.89 5.07 -13.77
N LEU A 121 -4.96 5.62 -12.98
CA LEU A 121 -3.55 5.20 -12.92
C LEU A 121 -3.23 4.32 -11.70
N SER A 122 -4.26 3.79 -11.03
CA SER A 122 -4.19 2.83 -9.91
C SER A 122 -3.33 3.28 -8.72
N SER A 123 -3.64 4.47 -8.20
CA SER A 123 -3.00 4.96 -6.98
C SER A 123 -3.27 4.07 -5.76
N SER A 124 -4.43 3.40 -5.67
CA SER A 124 -4.76 2.42 -4.63
C SER A 124 -3.80 1.23 -4.67
N ALA A 125 -3.67 0.58 -5.82
CA ALA A 125 -2.78 -0.56 -5.99
C ALA A 125 -1.31 -0.19 -5.75
N ALA A 126 -0.88 1.00 -6.16
CA ALA A 126 0.46 1.51 -5.85
C ALA A 126 0.67 1.70 -4.35
N LEU A 127 -0.33 2.22 -3.61
CA LEU A 127 -0.28 2.38 -2.16
C LEU A 127 -0.23 1.01 -1.46
N GLU A 128 -1.12 0.09 -1.83
CA GLU A 128 -1.17 -1.27 -1.29
C GLU A 128 0.15 -2.01 -1.50
N SER A 129 0.66 -2.01 -2.72
CA SER A 129 1.91 -2.67 -3.08
C SER A 129 3.11 -2.08 -2.34
N CYS A 130 3.16 -0.74 -2.21
CA CYS A 130 4.22 -0.05 -1.47
C CYS A 130 4.27 -0.51 -0.01
N PHE A 131 3.11 -0.60 0.67
CA PHE A 131 3.04 -1.08 2.04
C PHE A 131 3.22 -2.60 2.14
N ALA A 132 2.72 -3.40 1.20
CA ALA A 132 2.95 -4.84 1.19
C ALA A 132 4.45 -5.18 1.08
N TYR A 133 5.21 -4.50 0.23
CA TYR A 133 6.67 -4.62 0.18
C TYR A 133 7.33 -4.23 1.50
N ALA A 134 6.93 -3.09 2.08
CA ALA A 134 7.48 -2.62 3.34
C ALA A 134 7.27 -3.62 4.47
N LEU A 135 6.06 -4.17 4.62
CA LEU A 135 5.74 -5.15 5.66
C LEU A 135 6.45 -6.49 5.44
N ASN A 136 6.63 -6.89 4.18
CA ASN A 136 7.38 -8.11 3.83
C ASN A 136 8.85 -8.00 4.24
N ASP A 137 9.48 -6.87 3.95
CA ASP A 137 10.88 -6.63 4.30
C ASP A 137 11.07 -6.44 5.81
N LEU A 138 10.27 -5.55 6.43
CA LEU A 138 10.46 -5.17 7.83
C LEU A 138 10.14 -6.28 8.83
N PHE A 139 9.18 -7.15 8.54
CA PHE A 139 8.67 -8.11 9.51
C PHE A 139 8.82 -9.57 9.07
N ASN A 140 9.06 -9.85 7.78
CA ASN A 140 8.96 -11.20 7.23
C ASN A 140 10.19 -11.66 6.43
N ASP A 141 11.32 -10.94 6.52
CA ASP A 141 12.57 -11.29 5.81
C ASP A 141 12.36 -11.55 4.30
N ASN A 142 11.44 -10.83 3.66
CA ASN A 142 11.05 -11.01 2.26
C ASN A 142 10.54 -12.43 1.90
N LYS A 143 9.91 -13.13 2.85
CA LYS A 143 9.38 -14.50 2.65
C LYS A 143 8.06 -14.57 1.91
N ILE A 144 7.31 -13.45 1.83
CA ILE A 144 6.07 -13.37 1.05
C ILE A 144 6.47 -13.25 -0.43
N SER A 145 5.99 -14.16 -1.26
CA SER A 145 6.31 -14.12 -2.69
C SER A 145 5.70 -12.88 -3.37
N ILE A 146 6.34 -12.42 -4.45
CA ILE A 146 5.86 -11.27 -5.23
C ILE A 146 4.39 -11.48 -5.70
N PHE A 147 4.06 -12.70 -6.12
CA PHE A 147 2.70 -13.05 -6.51
C PHE A 147 1.71 -12.89 -5.34
N GLU A 148 2.11 -13.33 -4.15
CA GLU A 148 1.28 -13.20 -2.94
C GLU A 148 1.09 -11.74 -2.53
N LEU A 149 2.09 -10.87 -2.74
CA LEU A 149 1.95 -9.43 -2.50
C LEU A 149 0.85 -8.82 -3.38
N ALA A 150 0.75 -9.23 -4.66
CA ALA A 150 -0.34 -8.78 -5.54
C ALA A 150 -1.71 -9.27 -5.05
N LEU A 151 -1.81 -10.54 -4.60
CA LEU A 151 -3.04 -11.08 -4.03
C LEU A 151 -3.45 -10.39 -2.72
N ILE A 152 -2.50 -9.96 -1.90
CA ILE A 152 -2.75 -9.18 -0.69
C ILE A 152 -3.42 -7.85 -1.06
N GLY A 153 -2.92 -7.13 -2.06
CA GLY A 153 -3.53 -5.90 -2.54
C GLY A 153 -4.97 -6.13 -3.04
N GLN A 154 -5.19 -7.09 -3.94
CA GLN A 154 -6.52 -7.42 -4.43
C GLN A 154 -7.51 -7.78 -3.29
N SER A 155 -7.07 -8.62 -2.36
CA SER A 155 -7.90 -9.01 -1.20
C SER A 155 -8.19 -7.82 -0.28
N THR A 156 -7.28 -6.85 -0.20
CA THR A 156 -7.47 -5.60 0.53
C THR A 156 -8.63 -4.79 -0.05
N GLU A 157 -8.64 -4.59 -1.37
CA GLU A 157 -9.73 -3.87 -2.04
C GLU A 157 -11.09 -4.57 -1.83
N HIS A 158 -11.14 -5.89 -2.00
CA HIS A 158 -12.37 -6.68 -1.84
C HIS A 158 -12.89 -6.65 -0.40
N ASN A 159 -12.04 -6.91 0.57
CA ASN A 159 -12.46 -7.17 1.95
C ASN A 159 -12.59 -5.91 2.80
N TYR A 160 -11.82 -4.86 2.49
CA TYR A 160 -11.72 -3.68 3.35
C TYR A 160 -12.12 -2.37 2.69
N CYS A 161 -11.97 -2.26 1.36
CA CYS A 161 -12.23 -1.01 0.63
C CYS A 161 -13.57 -1.01 -0.11
N GLY A 162 -14.23 -2.18 -0.24
CA GLY A 162 -15.51 -2.33 -0.93
C GLY A 162 -15.41 -2.20 -2.46
N VAL A 163 -14.24 -2.47 -3.01
CA VAL A 163 -13.94 -2.39 -4.45
C VAL A 163 -13.80 -3.80 -5.02
N ASN A 164 -14.66 -4.19 -5.95
CA ASN A 164 -14.55 -5.46 -6.67
C ASN A 164 -13.69 -5.26 -7.92
N CYS A 165 -12.40 -5.51 -7.82
CA CYS A 165 -11.42 -5.38 -8.90
C CYS A 165 -10.89 -6.75 -9.36
N GLY A 166 -10.31 -6.80 -10.58
CA GLY A 166 -9.41 -7.86 -10.99
C GLY A 166 -8.04 -7.71 -10.33
N ILE A 167 -7.05 -8.51 -10.77
CA ILE A 167 -5.69 -8.47 -10.20
C ILE A 167 -4.73 -7.58 -11.00
N MET A 168 -5.17 -7.07 -12.15
CA MET A 168 -4.33 -6.35 -13.12
C MET A 168 -3.53 -5.22 -12.48
N ASP A 169 -4.18 -4.41 -11.67
CA ASP A 169 -3.62 -3.19 -11.08
C ASP A 169 -2.49 -3.52 -10.10
N GLN A 170 -2.77 -4.43 -9.17
CA GLN A 170 -1.81 -4.86 -8.17
C GLN A 170 -0.65 -5.63 -8.83
N PHE A 171 -0.97 -6.45 -9.83
CA PHE A 171 0.06 -7.20 -10.56
C PHE A 171 1.02 -6.26 -11.28
N ALA A 172 0.51 -5.26 -11.99
CA ALA A 172 1.34 -4.28 -12.67
C ALA A 172 2.17 -3.42 -11.70
N SER A 173 1.60 -3.03 -10.54
CA SER A 173 2.32 -2.26 -9.53
C SER A 173 3.42 -3.06 -8.80
N VAL A 174 3.22 -4.37 -8.66
CA VAL A 174 4.15 -5.26 -7.93
C VAL A 174 5.27 -5.76 -8.84
N PHE A 175 5.01 -6.04 -10.12
CA PHE A 175 5.99 -6.60 -11.04
C PHE A 175 6.63 -5.56 -11.96
N GLY A 176 6.14 -4.32 -11.98
CA GLY A 176 6.58 -3.23 -12.84
C GLY A 176 7.80 -2.45 -12.40
#